data_905b675d216517537b77085207ed58f0
#
_entry.id   905b675d216517537b77085207ed58f0
#
_cell.length_a   1.000
_cell.length_b   1.000
_cell.length_c   1.000
_cell.angle_alpha   90.00
_cell.angle_beta   90.00
_cell.angle_gamma   90.00
#
_symmetry.space_group_name_H-M   'P 1'
#
loop_
_entity.id
_entity.type
_entity.pdbx_description
1 polymer ?
#
loop_
_entity_poly.entity_id
_entity_poly.type
_entity_poly.pdbx_seq_one_letter_code
_entity_poly.pdbx_strand_id
1 'polypeptide(L)'
;MPVATKKLRSNRAWIERHINDPFVKRSKAEGYRARSVYKLTELDDREHLLRRGMTVVELGAAPGSWTQIVRERLSDKEGRVQGRIIAMDTCRWIRSTA
;
A
#
# COMPACT_ATOMS: atom_id res chain seq x y z
N MET A 1 10.65 34.24 3.01
CA MET A 1 10.83 33.50 4.26
C MET A 1 11.82 32.37 4.03
N PRO A 2 13.00 32.42 4.69
CA PRO A 2 14.06 31.43 4.44
C PRO A 2 13.63 29.97 4.68
N VAL A 3 12.78 29.76 5.67
CA VAL A 3 12.29 28.42 6.04
C VAL A 3 11.42 27.81 4.91
N ALA A 4 10.56 28.60 4.31
CA ALA A 4 9.72 28.15 3.21
C ALA A 4 10.53 27.73 1.99
N THR A 5 11.58 28.51 1.65
CA THR A 5 12.47 28.23 0.52
C THR A 5 13.22 26.91 0.74
N LYS A 6 13.75 26.72 1.95
CA LYS A 6 14.47 25.52 2.33
C LYS A 6 13.57 24.27 2.27
N LYS A 7 12.33 24.41 2.73
CA LYS A 7 11.33 23.34 2.67
C LYS A 7 11.00 22.94 1.23
N LEU A 8 10.85 23.92 0.35
CA LEU A 8 10.58 23.66 -1.07
C LEU A 8 11.70 22.90 -1.75
N ARG A 9 12.97 23.26 -1.44
CA ARG A 9 14.13 22.54 -1.99
C ARG A 9 14.15 21.09 -1.53
N SER A 10 13.93 20.83 -0.24
CA SER A 10 13.83 19.48 0.30
C SER A 10 12.76 18.67 -0.37
N ASN A 11 11.56 19.25 -0.52
CA ASN A 11 10.44 18.59 -1.16
C ASN A 11 10.73 18.28 -2.64
N ARG A 12 11.38 19.20 -3.34
CA ARG A 12 11.75 18.99 -4.72
C ARG A 12 12.73 17.83 -4.90
N ALA A 13 13.77 17.81 -4.09
CA ALA A 13 14.75 16.72 -4.11
C ALA A 13 14.11 15.37 -3.78
N TRP A 14 13.22 15.35 -2.80
CA TRP A 14 12.47 14.14 -2.45
C TRP A 14 11.58 13.68 -3.60
N ILE A 15 10.86 14.63 -4.23
CA ILE A 15 9.98 14.33 -5.37
C ILE A 15 10.79 13.74 -6.53
N GLU A 16 11.94 14.32 -6.85
CA GLU A 16 12.80 13.81 -7.93
C GLU A 16 13.26 12.38 -7.65
N ARG A 17 13.71 12.10 -6.42
CA ARG A 17 14.10 10.75 -6.03
C ARG A 17 12.94 9.77 -6.11
N HIS A 18 11.76 10.20 -5.65
CA HIS A 18 10.56 9.38 -5.65
C HIS A 18 10.13 9.03 -7.08
N ILE A 19 10.08 10.03 -7.97
CA ILE A 19 9.69 9.82 -9.37
C ILE A 19 10.65 8.87 -10.08
N ASN A 20 11.94 8.92 -9.75
CA ASN A 20 12.96 8.10 -10.37
C ASN A 20 13.16 6.74 -9.70
N ASP A 21 12.49 6.48 -8.60
CA ASP A 21 12.57 5.21 -7.90
C ASP A 21 11.98 4.09 -8.78
N PRO A 22 12.74 3.01 -9.07
CA PRO A 22 12.24 1.91 -9.90
C PRO A 22 11.00 1.24 -9.35
N PHE A 23 10.88 1.13 -8.01
CA PHE A 23 9.71 0.54 -7.36
C PHE A 23 8.49 1.43 -7.47
N VAL A 24 8.67 2.75 -7.44
CA VAL A 24 7.56 3.69 -7.67
C VAL A 24 7.04 3.53 -9.10
N LYS A 25 7.93 3.50 -10.08
CA LYS A 25 7.57 3.29 -11.48
C LYS A 25 6.84 1.97 -11.67
N ARG A 26 7.35 0.91 -11.07
CA ARG A 26 6.75 -0.41 -11.13
C ARG A 26 5.36 -0.43 -10.50
N SER A 27 5.20 0.20 -9.33
CA SER A 27 3.91 0.25 -8.66
C SER A 27 2.84 0.95 -9.50
N LYS A 28 3.20 2.04 -10.15
CA LYS A 28 2.29 2.75 -11.05
C LYS A 28 1.89 1.90 -12.25
N ALA A 29 2.85 1.21 -12.85
CA ALA A 29 2.59 0.33 -13.99
C ALA A 29 1.69 -0.84 -13.62
N GLU A 30 1.82 -1.37 -12.41
CA GLU A 30 1.03 -2.50 -11.93
C GLU A 30 -0.29 -2.09 -11.25
N GLY A 31 -0.57 -0.80 -11.12
CA GLY A 31 -1.82 -0.29 -10.56
C GLY A 31 -1.85 -0.23 -9.04
N TYR A 32 -0.70 -0.23 -8.39
CA TYR A 32 -0.62 -0.11 -6.93
C TYR A 32 -0.49 1.34 -6.48
N ARG A 33 -1.03 1.63 -5.31
CA ARG A 33 -1.05 2.98 -4.76
C ARG A 33 0.28 3.46 -4.23
N ALA A 34 1.16 2.54 -3.83
CA ALA A 34 2.48 2.86 -3.32
C ALA A 34 3.46 1.69 -3.49
N ARG A 35 4.74 2.01 -3.51
CA ARG A 35 5.81 1.01 -3.62
C ARG A 35 5.91 0.08 -2.42
N SER A 36 5.37 0.46 -1.28
CA SER A 36 5.38 -0.36 -0.06
C SER A 36 4.71 -1.72 -0.24
N VAL A 37 3.91 -1.86 -1.28
CA VAL A 37 3.25 -3.12 -1.65
C VAL A 37 4.27 -4.26 -1.82
N TYR A 38 5.44 -3.98 -2.35
CA TYR A 38 6.45 -5.01 -2.62
C TYR A 38 7.08 -5.58 -1.34
N LYS A 39 7.14 -4.78 -0.29
CA LYS A 39 7.58 -5.29 1.01
C LYS A 39 6.61 -6.32 1.57
N LEU A 40 5.33 -6.05 1.47
CA LEU A 40 4.31 -7.00 1.94
C LEU A 40 4.27 -8.25 1.09
N THR A 41 4.34 -8.13 -0.23
CA THR A 41 4.36 -9.31 -1.11
C THR A 41 5.58 -10.19 -0.85
N GLU A 42 6.75 -9.58 -0.65
CA GLU A 42 7.96 -10.31 -0.31
C GLU A 42 7.82 -11.07 1.01
N LEU A 43 7.31 -10.39 2.04
CA LEU A 43 7.06 -11.00 3.34
C LEU A 43 6.06 -12.15 3.24
N ASP A 44 4.97 -11.94 2.54
CA ASP A 44 3.93 -12.96 2.40
C ASP A 44 4.42 -14.16 1.60
N ASP A 45 5.17 -13.93 0.53
CA ASP A 45 5.75 -15.03 -0.26
C ASP A 45 6.71 -15.89 0.57
N ARG A 46 7.43 -15.27 1.49
CA ARG A 46 8.38 -15.97 2.35
C ARG A 46 7.73 -16.62 3.56
N GLU A 47 6.82 -15.91 4.23
CA GLU A 47 6.27 -16.33 5.53
C GLU A 47 4.85 -16.87 5.46
N HIS A 48 4.19 -16.77 4.31
CA HIS A 48 2.80 -17.22 4.12
C HIS A 48 1.84 -16.68 5.18
N LEU A 49 1.85 -15.34 5.35
CA LEU A 49 1.06 -14.66 6.37
C LEU A 49 -0.42 -14.57 6.04
N LEU A 50 -0.72 -14.30 4.77
CA LEU A 50 -2.09 -14.05 4.33
C LEU A 50 -2.74 -15.30 3.78
N ARG A 51 -3.90 -15.65 4.35
CA ARG A 51 -4.65 -16.83 3.95
C ARG A 51 -6.13 -16.49 3.81
N ARG A 52 -6.78 -17.14 2.88
CA ARG A 52 -8.23 -17.02 2.73
C ARG A 52 -8.93 -17.44 4.01
N GLY A 53 -10.00 -16.72 4.36
CA GLY A 53 -10.78 -16.95 5.57
C GLY A 53 -10.32 -16.12 6.76
N MET A 54 -9.18 -15.45 6.68
CA MET A 54 -8.68 -14.60 7.76
C MET A 54 -9.45 -13.31 7.91
N THR A 55 -9.42 -12.77 9.12
CA THR A 55 -9.75 -11.37 9.36
C THR A 55 -8.43 -10.62 9.51
N VAL A 56 -8.19 -9.68 8.63
CA VAL A 56 -6.96 -8.87 8.63
C VAL A 56 -7.31 -7.45 9.06
N VAL A 57 -6.62 -6.97 10.08
CA VAL A 57 -6.74 -5.59 10.55
C VAL A 57 -5.46 -4.86 10.18
N GLU A 58 -5.59 -3.76 9.44
CA GLU A 58 -4.47 -2.94 9.02
C GLU A 58 -4.56 -1.57 9.66
N LEU A 59 -3.55 -1.22 10.44
CA LEU A 59 -3.45 0.09 11.08
C LEU A 59 -2.49 0.96 10.29
N GLY A 60 -2.85 2.24 10.10
CA GLY A 60 -2.06 3.14 9.27
C GLY A 60 -2.14 2.77 7.80
N ALA A 61 -3.33 2.49 7.31
CA ALA A 61 -3.55 1.88 6.01
C ALA A 61 -3.32 2.81 4.80
N ALA A 62 -3.39 4.13 5.00
CA ALA A 62 -3.22 5.05 3.87
C ALA A 62 -1.82 4.92 3.25
N PRO A 63 -1.69 4.95 1.92
CA PRO A 63 -2.72 5.16 0.89
C PRO A 63 -3.52 3.91 0.50
N GLY A 64 -3.32 2.79 1.14
CA GLY A 64 -4.07 1.57 0.89
C GLY A 64 -3.39 0.55 -0.01
N SER A 65 -2.08 0.66 -0.21
CA SER A 65 -1.33 -0.28 -1.06
C SER A 65 -1.27 -1.68 -0.45
N TRP A 66 -1.10 -1.77 0.86
CA TRP A 66 -1.13 -3.05 1.55
C TRP A 66 -2.52 -3.67 1.53
N THR A 67 -3.56 -2.83 1.67
CA THR A 67 -4.95 -3.29 1.55
C THR A 67 -5.20 -3.94 0.19
N GLN A 68 -4.62 -3.39 -0.87
CA GLN A 68 -4.71 -3.98 -2.20
C GLN A 68 -4.14 -5.41 -2.25
N ILE A 69 -2.97 -5.62 -1.62
CA ILE A 69 -2.35 -6.95 -1.58
C ILE A 69 -3.16 -7.91 -0.71
N VAL A 70 -3.61 -7.47 0.45
CA VAL A 70 -4.44 -8.31 1.32
C VAL A 70 -5.68 -8.77 0.56
N ARG A 71 -6.32 -7.87 -0.14
CA ARG A 71 -7.50 -8.21 -0.95
C ARG A 71 -7.19 -9.25 -2.03
N GLU A 72 -6.09 -9.09 -2.75
CA GLU A 72 -5.68 -10.06 -3.76
C GLU A 72 -5.42 -11.44 -3.16
N ARG A 73 -4.71 -11.49 -2.03
CA ARG A 73 -4.33 -12.75 -1.39
C ARG A 73 -5.51 -13.48 -0.75
N LEU A 74 -6.54 -12.74 -0.34
CA LEU A 74 -7.76 -13.31 0.24
C LEU A 74 -8.83 -13.63 -0.80
N SER A 75 -8.65 -13.20 -2.04
CA SER A 75 -9.64 -13.40 -3.10
C SER A 75 -9.57 -14.82 -3.69
N ASP A 76 -10.73 -15.34 -4.04
CA ASP A 76 -10.85 -16.59 -4.77
C ASP A 76 -10.65 -16.37 -6.29
N LYS A 77 -10.83 -17.42 -7.07
CA LYS A 77 -10.66 -17.37 -8.53
C LYS A 77 -11.62 -16.42 -9.22
N GLU A 78 -12.78 -16.17 -8.62
CA GLU A 78 -13.79 -15.25 -9.14
C GLU A 78 -13.59 -13.83 -8.65
N GLY A 79 -12.54 -13.56 -7.88
CA GLY A 79 -12.24 -12.24 -7.35
C GLY A 79 -13.04 -11.88 -6.10
N ARG A 80 -13.67 -12.83 -5.46
CA ARG A 80 -14.42 -12.60 -4.22
C ARG A 80 -13.50 -12.76 -3.02
N VAL A 81 -13.57 -11.80 -2.11
CA VAL A 81 -12.78 -11.85 -0.88
C VAL A 81 -13.33 -12.93 0.05
N GLN A 82 -12.47 -13.83 0.46
CA GLN A 82 -12.78 -14.86 1.45
C GLN A 82 -12.16 -14.45 2.78
N GLY A 83 -12.98 -13.85 3.65
CA GLY A 83 -12.56 -13.33 4.94
C GLY A 83 -12.97 -11.88 5.12
N ARG A 84 -12.26 -11.17 5.98
CA ARG A 84 -12.55 -9.76 6.28
C ARG A 84 -11.29 -8.93 6.24
N ILE A 85 -11.43 -7.71 5.74
CA ILE A 85 -10.35 -6.74 5.71
C ILE A 85 -10.85 -5.46 6.38
N ILE A 86 -10.17 -5.06 7.45
CA ILE A 86 -10.48 -3.82 8.17
C ILE A 86 -9.25 -2.92 8.09
N ALA A 87 -9.35 -1.86 7.30
CA ALA A 87 -8.26 -0.92 7.09
C ALA A 87 -8.61 0.42 7.75
N MET A 88 -7.72 0.91 8.60
CA MET A 88 -7.92 2.14 9.37
C MET A 88 -6.71 3.05 9.27
N ASP A 89 -6.96 4.35 9.28
CA ASP A 89 -5.90 5.35 9.32
C ASP A 89 -6.38 6.57 10.11
N THR A 90 -5.44 7.30 10.69
CA THR A 90 -5.74 8.50 11.46
C THR A 90 -6.27 9.65 10.60
N CYS A 91 -5.96 9.64 9.31
CA CYS A 91 -6.35 10.72 8.40
C CYS A 91 -7.78 10.57 7.89
N ARG A 92 -8.19 9.36 7.54
CA ARG A 92 -9.54 9.07 7.06
C ARG A 92 -9.76 7.56 6.95
N TRP A 93 -11.02 7.20 6.83
CA TRP A 93 -11.38 5.83 6.51
C TRP A 93 -10.98 5.48 5.08
N ILE A 94 -10.36 4.33 4.92
CA ILE A 94 -10.12 3.75 3.62
C ILE A 94 -11.19 2.66 3.43
N ARG A 95 -12.01 2.83 2.40
CA ARG A 95 -13.07 1.89 2.12
C ARG A 95 -12.46 0.56 1.68
N SER A 96 -12.69 -0.47 2.47
CA SER A 96 -12.33 -1.81 2.08
C SER A 96 -13.60 -2.62 1.79
N THR A 97 -13.54 -3.43 0.77
CA THR A 97 -14.64 -4.33 0.41
C THR A 97 -14.24 -5.73 0.81
N ALA A 98 -15.00 -6.28 1.67
CA ALA A 98 -14.86 -7.69 2.02
C ALA A 98 -15.85 -8.51 1.21
#